data_e3f5317ebf83d6f8f417dfd92c25a4fe
#
_entry.id   e3f5317ebf83d6f8f417dfd92c25a4fe
#
_cell.length_a   1.000
_cell.length_b   1.000
_cell.length_c   1.000
_cell.angle_alpha   90.00
_cell.angle_beta   90.00
_cell.angle_gamma   90.00
#
_symmetry.space_group_name_H-M   'P 1'
#
loop_
_entity.id
_entity.type
_entity.pdbx_description
1 polymer ?
#
loop_
_entity_poly.entity_id
_entity_poly.type
_entity_poly.pdbx_seq_one_letter_code
_entity_poly.pdbx_strand_id
1 'polypeptide(L)'
;MKLNNRLTDEIYTSDTVKLGENAFQAMQETICHNGGVGTITGYYDAELSILSVSDLILHNLNHSYESLMEQTKGSLKNLFYKKDATFLDNARFRQIQGEGEGRIFTADGSPVYVRLYKKDAADTDGTPIWVLSVQMNWAYENLALVNESIHSALWYFECNENSEIVHVNWSHAFRQILGYHDILDFPNKLDSWSNLLHPEDHDRVMQLL
;
A
#
# COMPACT_ATOMS: atom_id res chain seq x y z
N MET A 1 9.67 36.59 -2.96
CA MET A 1 8.64 35.86 -2.19
C MET A 1 9.04 34.40 -2.16
N LYS A 2 9.69 33.92 -1.09
CA LYS A 2 10.13 32.52 -0.97
C LYS A 2 8.93 31.71 -0.50
N LEU A 3 8.39 30.89 -1.38
CA LEU A 3 7.45 29.85 -1.02
C LEU A 3 8.21 28.80 -0.18
N ASN A 4 7.91 28.74 1.11
CA ASN A 4 8.36 27.67 1.99
C ASN A 4 7.68 26.38 1.53
N ASN A 5 8.40 25.56 0.80
CA ASN A 5 8.03 24.18 0.54
C ASN A 5 8.13 23.40 1.86
N ARG A 6 7.00 23.14 2.48
CA ARG A 6 6.87 22.35 3.72
C ARG A 6 6.93 20.85 3.49
N LEU A 7 7.54 20.37 2.42
CA LEU A 7 7.66 18.95 2.09
C LEU A 7 9.05 18.67 1.47
N THR A 8 10.12 18.95 2.22
CA THR A 8 11.41 18.33 1.93
C THR A 8 11.53 17.07 2.78
N ASP A 9 10.74 16.06 2.44
CA ASP A 9 11.00 14.70 2.86
C ASP A 9 12.28 14.28 2.15
N GLU A 10 13.37 14.06 2.89
CA GLU A 10 14.63 13.62 2.31
C GLU A 10 14.46 12.19 1.80
N ILE A 11 15.00 11.90 0.61
CA ILE A 11 14.91 10.59 -0.03
C ILE A 11 16.28 9.96 0.02
N TYR A 12 16.38 8.82 0.71
CA TYR A 12 17.61 8.05 0.80
C TYR A 12 17.67 7.04 -0.34
N THR A 13 18.81 7.03 -1.02
CA THR A 13 19.13 6.12 -2.12
C THR A 13 20.52 5.56 -1.91
N SER A 14 20.82 4.44 -2.57
CA SER A 14 22.22 4.04 -2.72
C SER A 14 22.97 5.05 -3.61
N ASP A 15 24.27 5.28 -3.37
CA ASP A 15 25.10 6.30 -4.02
C ASP A 15 25.14 6.21 -5.57
N THR A 16 24.66 5.13 -6.14
CA THR A 16 24.69 4.86 -7.58
C THR A 16 23.38 5.15 -8.30
N VAL A 17 22.31 5.53 -7.58
CA VAL A 17 20.98 5.64 -8.15
C VAL A 17 20.60 7.09 -8.42
N LYS A 18 20.23 7.37 -9.66
CA LYS A 18 19.67 8.66 -10.08
C LYS A 18 18.20 8.46 -10.41
N LEU A 19 17.32 8.91 -9.51
CA LEU A 19 15.88 8.98 -9.79
C LEU A 19 15.64 10.08 -10.82
N GLY A 20 14.99 9.73 -11.93
CA GLY A 20 14.60 10.67 -12.97
C GLY A 20 13.39 11.51 -12.58
N GLU A 21 13.14 12.58 -13.35
CA GLU A 21 12.03 13.51 -13.14
C GLU A 21 10.67 12.80 -13.11
N ASN A 22 10.47 11.77 -13.93
CA ASN A 22 9.27 10.96 -13.96
C ASN A 22 9.05 10.17 -12.65
N ALA A 23 10.12 9.70 -12.00
CA ALA A 23 10.03 9.02 -10.71
C ALA A 23 9.60 9.99 -9.61
N PHE A 24 10.18 11.20 -9.57
CA PHE A 24 9.77 12.25 -8.63
C PHE A 24 8.32 12.67 -8.82
N GLN A 25 7.88 12.84 -10.08
CA GLN A 25 6.47 13.14 -10.37
C GLN A 25 5.55 12.03 -9.87
N ALA A 26 5.88 10.76 -10.12
CA ALA A 26 5.10 9.63 -9.65
C ALA A 26 5.05 9.56 -8.11
N MET A 27 6.16 9.86 -7.42
CA MET A 27 6.20 9.97 -5.96
C MET A 27 5.25 11.06 -5.46
N GLN A 28 5.30 12.26 -6.02
CA GLN A 28 4.43 13.37 -5.63
C GLN A 28 2.95 13.04 -5.84
N GLU A 29 2.61 12.45 -6.99
CA GLU A 29 1.24 12.05 -7.29
C GLU A 29 0.73 10.97 -6.32
N THR A 30 1.56 9.98 -5.97
CA THR A 30 1.19 8.93 -5.01
C THR A 30 1.01 9.48 -3.59
N ILE A 31 1.88 10.39 -3.16
CA ILE A 31 1.77 11.06 -1.85
C ILE A 31 0.48 11.89 -1.78
N CYS A 32 0.19 12.69 -2.81
CA CYS A 32 -1.04 13.48 -2.86
C CYS A 32 -2.31 12.62 -2.80
N HIS A 33 -2.27 11.46 -3.47
CA HIS A 33 -3.41 10.54 -3.48
C HIS A 33 -3.65 9.89 -2.11
N ASN A 34 -2.60 9.50 -1.42
CA ASN A 34 -2.67 8.67 -0.19
C ASN A 34 -2.56 9.47 1.12
N GLY A 35 -2.64 10.81 1.08
CA GLY A 35 -2.57 11.64 2.29
C GLY A 35 -1.17 11.79 2.89
N GLY A 36 -0.12 11.51 2.10
CA GLY A 36 1.19 12.11 2.29
C GLY A 36 2.06 11.59 3.41
N VAL A 37 2.39 10.31 3.46
CA VAL A 37 3.29 9.85 4.53
C VAL A 37 4.72 9.62 4.05
N GLY A 38 4.96 9.19 2.84
CA GLY A 38 6.29 8.97 2.31
C GLY A 38 6.30 7.88 1.25
N THR A 39 7.45 7.69 0.60
CA THR A 39 7.56 6.77 -0.53
C THR A 39 8.67 5.76 -0.38
N ILE A 40 8.45 4.59 -0.96
CA ILE A 40 9.46 3.57 -1.23
C ILE A 40 9.43 3.32 -2.74
N THR A 41 10.60 3.26 -3.37
CA THR A 41 10.70 2.88 -4.80
C THR A 41 11.61 1.69 -4.99
N GLY A 42 11.45 1.01 -6.11
CA GLY A 42 12.35 -0.10 -6.42
C GLY A 42 12.17 -0.69 -7.80
N TYR A 43 13.02 -1.66 -8.12
CA TYR A 43 13.02 -2.35 -9.39
C TYR A 43 12.09 -3.56 -9.40
N TYR A 44 11.57 -3.86 -10.60
CA TYR A 44 10.80 -5.08 -10.88
C TYR A 44 11.71 -6.29 -11.17
N ASP A 45 12.68 -6.53 -10.31
CA ASP A 45 13.47 -7.76 -10.32
C ASP A 45 12.82 -8.87 -9.48
N ALA A 46 13.50 -10.03 -9.38
CA ALA A 46 12.97 -11.19 -8.65
C ALA A 46 12.70 -10.90 -7.17
N GLU A 47 13.50 -10.00 -6.56
CA GLU A 47 13.42 -9.64 -5.14
C GLU A 47 12.58 -8.39 -4.88
N LEU A 48 12.13 -7.67 -5.92
CA LEU A 48 11.55 -6.33 -5.79
C LEU A 48 12.47 -5.40 -5.01
N SER A 49 13.72 -5.29 -5.52
CA SER A 49 14.80 -4.58 -4.85
C SER A 49 14.43 -3.13 -4.57
N ILE A 50 14.64 -2.70 -3.32
CA ILE A 50 14.40 -1.34 -2.87
C ILE A 50 15.48 -0.43 -3.44
N LEU A 51 15.05 0.66 -4.07
CA LEU A 51 15.88 1.67 -4.69
C LEU A 51 16.04 2.90 -3.83
N SER A 52 14.95 3.37 -3.29
CA SER A 52 14.93 4.53 -2.40
C SER A 52 13.82 4.43 -1.34
N VAL A 53 14.04 5.12 -0.23
CA VAL A 53 13.08 5.24 0.88
C VAL A 53 13.11 6.67 1.37
N SER A 54 11.95 7.28 1.59
CA SER A 54 11.86 8.61 2.17
C SER A 54 12.15 8.63 3.67
N ASP A 55 12.69 9.76 4.16
CA ASP A 55 13.05 9.95 5.56
C ASP A 55 11.87 9.71 6.51
N LEU A 56 10.70 10.16 6.11
CA LEU A 56 9.49 9.99 6.90
C LEU A 56 9.13 8.50 7.13
N ILE A 57 9.34 7.63 6.13
CA ILE A 57 9.16 6.18 6.29
C ILE A 57 10.21 5.62 7.27
N LEU A 58 11.47 6.00 7.10
CA LEU A 58 12.55 5.55 7.97
C LEU A 58 12.29 5.95 9.41
N HIS A 59 11.92 7.21 9.64
CA HIS A 59 11.59 7.73 10.96
C HIS A 59 10.42 6.97 11.61
N ASN A 60 9.33 6.78 10.88
CA ASN A 60 8.14 6.10 11.39
C ASN A 60 8.37 4.60 11.66
N LEU A 61 9.27 3.97 10.91
CA LEU A 61 9.67 2.58 11.16
C LEU A 61 10.81 2.44 12.15
N ASN A 62 11.33 3.57 12.66
CA ASN A 62 12.47 3.65 13.57
C ASN A 62 13.74 2.99 12.99
N HIS A 63 13.97 3.18 11.68
CA HIS A 63 15.14 2.72 10.95
C HIS A 63 16.06 3.85 10.51
N SER A 64 17.38 3.58 10.41
CA SER A 64 18.21 4.25 9.41
C SER A 64 18.08 3.53 8.06
N TYR A 65 18.52 4.17 6.97
CA TYR A 65 18.52 3.54 5.66
C TYR A 65 19.34 2.23 5.66
N GLU A 66 20.54 2.27 6.26
CA GLU A 66 21.41 1.11 6.36
C GLU A 66 20.77 -0.02 7.16
N SER A 67 20.16 0.31 8.30
CA SER A 67 19.46 -0.66 9.14
C SER A 67 18.30 -1.32 8.40
N LEU A 68 17.51 -0.53 7.67
CA LEU A 68 16.41 -1.05 6.86
C LEU A 68 16.94 -1.99 5.77
N MET A 69 17.97 -1.58 5.03
CA MET A 69 18.55 -2.38 3.96
C MET A 69 19.19 -3.68 4.48
N GLU A 70 19.82 -3.65 5.66
CA GLU A 70 20.37 -4.84 6.30
C GLU A 70 19.25 -5.80 6.73
N GLN A 71 18.21 -5.31 7.42
CA GLN A 71 17.09 -6.12 7.90
C GLN A 71 16.29 -6.74 6.75
N THR A 72 16.03 -5.97 5.70
CA THR A 72 15.24 -6.43 4.55
C THR A 72 16.10 -7.13 3.48
N LYS A 73 17.44 -7.07 3.59
CA LYS A 73 18.37 -7.50 2.54
C LYS A 73 18.10 -6.77 1.21
N GLY A 74 17.66 -5.52 1.30
CA GLY A 74 17.28 -4.70 0.15
C GLY A 74 16.01 -5.14 -0.59
N SER A 75 15.22 -6.07 -0.04
CA SER A 75 14.03 -6.61 -0.70
C SER A 75 12.74 -6.08 -0.07
N LEU A 76 11.81 -5.59 -0.90
CA LEU A 76 10.47 -5.19 -0.44
C LEU A 76 9.72 -6.36 0.21
N LYS A 77 9.92 -7.59 -0.28
CA LYS A 77 9.27 -8.80 0.24
C LYS A 77 9.58 -9.03 1.72
N ASN A 78 10.78 -8.68 2.14
CA ASN A 78 11.22 -8.87 3.53
C ASN A 78 10.77 -7.75 4.47
N LEU A 79 10.29 -6.63 3.92
CA LEU A 79 9.71 -5.55 4.72
C LEU A 79 8.30 -5.88 5.19
N PHE A 80 7.58 -6.71 4.43
CA PHE A 80 6.19 -7.07 4.72
C PHE A 80 6.06 -8.28 5.62
N TYR A 81 4.99 -8.29 6.41
CA TYR A 81 4.59 -9.47 7.15
C TYR A 81 4.27 -10.63 6.20
N LYS A 82 4.83 -11.79 6.46
CA LYS A 82 4.84 -12.91 5.51
C LYS A 82 3.46 -13.32 5.00
N LYS A 83 2.44 -13.26 5.85
CA LYS A 83 1.06 -13.60 5.46
C LYS A 83 0.44 -12.56 4.52
N ASP A 84 0.88 -11.29 4.64
CA ASP A 84 0.37 -10.18 3.85
C ASP A 84 1.17 -10.01 2.54
N ALA A 85 2.32 -10.68 2.42
CA ALA A 85 3.24 -10.57 1.28
C ALA A 85 2.83 -11.40 0.04
N THR A 86 1.65 -12.00 0.02
CA THR A 86 1.19 -12.87 -1.08
C THR A 86 1.07 -12.14 -2.42
N PHE A 87 0.81 -10.84 -2.39
CA PHE A 87 0.75 -9.98 -3.58
C PHE A 87 2.14 -9.55 -4.10
N LEU A 88 3.21 -9.78 -3.34
CA LEU A 88 4.57 -9.42 -3.70
C LEU A 88 5.26 -10.46 -4.61
N ASP A 89 4.51 -11.38 -5.20
CA ASP A 89 4.98 -12.09 -6.38
C ASP A 89 5.18 -11.10 -7.53
N ASN A 90 6.34 -11.14 -8.20
CA ASN A 90 6.70 -10.14 -9.19
C ASN A 90 5.65 -9.99 -10.31
N ALA A 91 5.07 -11.10 -10.78
CA ALA A 91 4.06 -11.07 -11.83
C ALA A 91 2.76 -10.41 -11.35
N ARG A 92 2.31 -10.73 -10.13
CA ARG A 92 1.14 -10.13 -9.50
C ARG A 92 1.38 -8.66 -9.14
N PHE A 93 2.53 -8.36 -8.54
CA PHE A 93 2.88 -7.00 -8.14
C PHE A 93 2.92 -6.01 -9.31
N ARG A 94 3.36 -6.47 -10.50
CA ARG A 94 3.28 -5.65 -11.74
C ARG A 94 1.85 -5.30 -12.14
N GLN A 95 0.89 -6.18 -11.89
CA GLN A 95 -0.50 -5.98 -12.30
C GLN A 95 -1.27 -5.08 -11.33
N ILE A 96 -0.83 -4.99 -10.06
CA ILE A 96 -1.45 -4.11 -9.08
C ILE A 96 -1.22 -2.67 -9.49
N GLN A 97 -2.29 -1.90 -9.53
CA GLN A 97 -2.28 -0.45 -9.68
C GLN A 97 -3.24 0.13 -8.63
N GLY A 98 -2.85 1.27 -8.04
CA GLY A 98 -3.66 1.94 -7.04
C GLY A 98 -3.47 1.37 -5.63
N GLU A 99 -4.57 1.23 -4.89
CA GLU A 99 -4.54 1.00 -3.45
C GLU A 99 -4.33 -0.46 -3.04
N GLY A 100 -3.69 -0.62 -1.90
CA GLY A 100 -3.49 -1.87 -1.20
C GLY A 100 -3.30 -1.64 0.30
N GLU A 101 -3.22 -2.70 1.06
CA GLU A 101 -2.94 -2.66 2.49
C GLU A 101 -2.10 -3.85 2.91
N GLY A 102 -1.42 -3.73 4.05
CA GLY A 102 -0.62 -4.80 4.62
C GLY A 102 0.07 -4.36 5.89
N ARG A 103 0.88 -5.25 6.44
CA ARG A 103 1.72 -4.95 7.61
C ARG A 103 3.18 -4.94 7.19
N ILE A 104 3.90 -3.92 7.63
CA ILE A 104 5.35 -3.83 7.49
C ILE A 104 6.00 -3.82 8.86
N PHE A 105 7.30 -4.14 8.93
CA PHE A 105 8.01 -4.25 10.19
C PHE A 105 8.79 -2.98 10.53
N THR A 106 8.73 -2.58 11.79
CA THR A 106 9.64 -1.61 12.41
C THR A 106 11.01 -2.24 12.72
N ALA A 107 11.97 -1.43 13.14
CA ALA A 107 13.32 -1.88 13.48
C ALA A 107 13.35 -2.90 14.62
N ASP A 108 12.41 -2.83 15.56
CA ASP A 108 12.26 -3.79 16.66
C ASP A 108 11.48 -5.06 16.28
N GLY A 109 11.03 -5.16 15.02
CA GLY A 109 10.27 -6.29 14.51
C GLY A 109 8.77 -6.22 14.79
N SER A 110 8.27 -5.12 15.32
CA SER A 110 6.83 -4.92 15.52
C SER A 110 6.12 -4.69 14.19
N PRO A 111 4.98 -5.33 13.92
CA PRO A 111 4.22 -5.07 12.71
C PRO A 111 3.43 -3.76 12.81
N VAL A 112 3.42 -2.98 11.74
CA VAL A 112 2.62 -1.75 11.59
C VAL A 112 1.71 -1.89 10.40
N TYR A 113 0.43 -1.61 10.56
CA TYR A 113 -0.53 -1.58 9.45
C TYR A 113 -0.33 -0.35 8.58
N VAL A 114 -0.30 -0.60 7.28
CA VAL A 114 -0.10 0.45 6.27
C VAL A 114 -1.14 0.34 5.17
N ARG A 115 -1.59 1.50 4.69
CA ARG A 115 -2.25 1.63 3.40
C ARG A 115 -1.20 2.00 2.38
N LEU A 116 -1.29 1.40 1.23
CA LEU A 116 -0.36 1.55 0.13
C LEU A 116 -1.07 2.11 -1.09
N TYR A 117 -0.38 2.92 -1.86
CA TYR A 117 -0.80 3.26 -3.21
C TYR A 117 0.37 3.05 -4.16
N LYS A 118 0.17 2.20 -5.18
CA LYS A 118 1.21 1.84 -6.14
C LYS A 118 1.00 2.55 -7.47
N LYS A 119 2.10 3.06 -8.01
CA LYS A 119 2.21 3.60 -9.36
C LYS A 119 3.47 3.11 -10.05
N ASP A 120 3.43 2.97 -11.36
CA ASP A 120 4.60 2.67 -12.16
C ASP A 120 5.27 3.94 -12.66
N ALA A 121 6.60 3.91 -12.76
CA ALA A 121 7.44 4.97 -13.29
C ALA A 121 8.64 4.36 -14.03
N ALA A 122 9.57 5.19 -14.44
CA ALA A 122 10.87 4.77 -14.97
C ALA A 122 11.99 5.56 -14.30
N ASP A 123 13.17 4.94 -14.20
CA ASP A 123 14.39 5.64 -13.79
C ASP A 123 14.99 6.48 -14.95
N THR A 124 16.16 7.08 -14.73
CA THR A 124 16.83 7.91 -15.73
C THR A 124 17.17 7.18 -17.01
N ASP A 125 17.39 5.88 -16.93
CA ASP A 125 17.78 5.04 -18.07
C ASP A 125 16.56 4.40 -18.77
N GLY A 126 15.36 4.74 -18.30
CA GLY A 126 14.10 4.20 -18.81
C GLY A 126 13.76 2.81 -18.26
N THR A 127 14.49 2.33 -17.26
CA THR A 127 14.18 1.05 -16.60
C THR A 127 12.90 1.19 -15.77
N PRO A 128 11.92 0.28 -15.93
CA PRO A 128 10.69 0.33 -15.16
C PRO A 128 10.96 0.17 -13.65
N ILE A 129 10.39 1.08 -12.88
CA ILE A 129 10.39 1.04 -11.40
C ILE A 129 8.97 1.10 -10.87
N TRP A 130 8.78 0.56 -9.66
CA TRP A 130 7.56 0.76 -8.90
C TRP A 130 7.77 1.88 -7.88
N VAL A 131 6.71 2.61 -7.61
CA VAL A 131 6.62 3.64 -6.58
C VAL A 131 5.48 3.27 -5.66
N LEU A 132 5.76 3.13 -4.37
CA LEU A 132 4.75 2.96 -3.31
C LEU A 132 4.71 4.21 -2.46
N SER A 133 3.56 4.82 -2.30
CA SER A 133 3.33 5.65 -1.12
C SER A 133 2.79 4.79 0.02
N VAL A 134 3.26 5.08 1.21
CA VAL A 134 2.96 4.32 2.42
C VAL A 134 2.30 5.26 3.41
N GLN A 135 1.07 4.98 3.78
CA GLN A 135 0.36 5.67 4.85
C GLN A 135 0.28 4.75 6.06
N MET A 136 0.85 5.18 7.18
CA MET A 136 0.71 4.46 8.44
C MET A 136 -0.61 4.81 9.10
N ASN A 137 -1.38 3.81 9.46
CA ASN A 137 -2.71 4.01 10.05
C ASN A 137 -2.78 3.47 11.48
N TRP A 138 -2.23 4.24 12.42
CA TRP A 138 -2.22 3.92 13.84
C TRP A 138 -3.63 3.68 14.43
N ALA A 139 -4.65 4.33 13.92
CA ALA A 139 -6.03 4.10 14.35
C ALA A 139 -6.55 2.73 13.88
N TYR A 140 -6.08 2.26 12.74
CA TYR A 140 -6.42 0.96 12.18
C TYR A 140 -5.74 -0.19 12.92
N GLU A 141 -4.57 0.07 13.52
CA GLU A 141 -3.76 -0.93 14.23
C GLU A 141 -4.53 -1.56 15.39
N ASN A 142 -5.13 -0.75 16.23
CA ASN A 142 -5.92 -1.25 17.36
C ASN A 142 -7.19 -1.98 16.89
N LEU A 143 -7.83 -1.47 15.86
CA LEU A 143 -9.05 -2.08 15.30
C LEU A 143 -8.74 -3.39 14.56
N ALA A 144 -7.65 -3.46 13.83
CA ALA A 144 -7.23 -4.65 13.11
C ALA A 144 -6.76 -5.76 14.05
N LEU A 145 -6.04 -5.44 15.14
CA LEU A 145 -5.66 -6.39 16.19
C LEU A 145 -6.88 -6.98 16.90
N VAL A 146 -7.88 -6.15 17.21
CA VAL A 146 -9.14 -6.60 17.79
C VAL A 146 -9.85 -7.54 16.81
N ASN A 147 -9.93 -7.18 15.54
CA ASN A 147 -10.61 -7.99 14.54
C ASN A 147 -9.89 -9.31 14.20
N GLU A 148 -8.55 -9.33 14.20
CA GLU A 148 -7.80 -10.60 14.10
C GLU A 148 -8.08 -11.51 15.28
N SER A 149 -8.13 -10.96 16.50
CA SER A 149 -8.39 -11.75 17.72
C SER A 149 -9.79 -12.36 17.76
N ILE A 150 -10.78 -11.71 17.16
CA ILE A 150 -12.17 -12.19 17.09
C ILE A 150 -12.51 -12.84 15.74
N HIS A 151 -11.53 -13.05 14.85
CA HIS A 151 -11.72 -13.60 13.51
C HIS A 151 -12.75 -12.82 12.67
N SER A 152 -12.79 -11.49 12.85
CA SER A 152 -13.69 -10.59 12.16
C SER A 152 -13.02 -9.92 10.97
N ALA A 153 -13.79 -9.62 9.95
CA ALA A 153 -13.34 -8.92 8.77
C ALA A 153 -13.86 -7.48 8.75
N LEU A 154 -13.05 -6.56 8.27
CA LEU A 154 -13.43 -5.15 8.12
C LEU A 154 -13.74 -4.83 6.67
N TRP A 155 -14.71 -3.96 6.51
CA TRP A 155 -15.00 -3.29 5.26
C TRP A 155 -15.55 -1.89 5.53
N TYR A 156 -15.41 -0.97 4.59
CA TYR A 156 -16.04 0.34 4.67
C TYR A 156 -16.35 0.89 3.29
N PHE A 157 -17.32 1.80 3.25
CA PHE A 157 -17.67 2.59 2.09
C PHE A 157 -17.46 4.07 2.40
N GLU A 158 -16.96 4.81 1.42
CA GLU A 158 -16.96 6.27 1.42
C GLU A 158 -18.05 6.73 0.47
N CYS A 159 -18.91 7.64 0.95
CA CYS A 159 -19.97 8.22 0.14
C CYS A 159 -19.66 9.70 -0.12
N ASN A 160 -20.06 10.19 -1.28
CA ASN A 160 -20.04 11.62 -1.57
C ASN A 160 -21.22 12.35 -0.90
N GLU A 161 -21.31 13.66 -1.11
CA GLU A 161 -22.38 14.51 -0.55
C GLU A 161 -23.80 14.09 -1.02
N ASN A 162 -23.90 13.36 -2.12
CA ASN A 162 -25.17 12.84 -2.67
C ASN A 162 -25.51 11.44 -2.15
N SER A 163 -24.75 10.90 -1.16
CA SER A 163 -24.87 9.54 -0.65
C SER A 163 -24.54 8.43 -1.66
N GLU A 164 -23.80 8.77 -2.74
CA GLU A 164 -23.31 7.77 -3.68
C GLU A 164 -22.00 7.17 -3.19
N ILE A 165 -21.85 5.85 -3.24
CA ILE A 165 -20.62 5.15 -2.86
C ILE A 165 -19.53 5.46 -3.90
N VAL A 166 -18.49 6.17 -3.47
CA VAL A 166 -17.36 6.58 -4.31
C VAL A 166 -16.11 5.74 -4.05
N HIS A 167 -16.02 5.13 -2.88
CA HIS A 167 -14.91 4.26 -2.52
C HIS A 167 -15.39 3.08 -1.68
N VAL A 168 -14.80 1.92 -1.94
CA VAL A 168 -15.06 0.66 -1.20
C VAL A 168 -13.73 0.06 -0.79
N ASN A 169 -13.60 -0.37 0.44
CA ASN A 169 -12.44 -1.11 0.91
C ASN A 169 -12.85 -2.42 1.57
N TRP A 170 -12.21 -3.49 1.14
CA TRP A 170 -12.31 -4.82 1.72
C TRP A 170 -10.99 -5.16 2.38
N SER A 171 -10.96 -5.41 3.70
CA SER A 171 -9.73 -5.81 4.38
C SER A 171 -9.19 -7.15 3.86
N HIS A 172 -7.91 -7.42 4.10
CA HIS A 172 -7.31 -8.71 3.77
C HIS A 172 -8.07 -9.86 4.44
N ALA A 173 -8.42 -9.71 5.74
CA ALA A 173 -9.21 -10.69 6.48
C ALA A 173 -10.60 -10.92 5.85
N PHE A 174 -11.25 -9.87 5.33
CA PHE A 174 -12.53 -9.99 4.63
C PHE A 174 -12.39 -10.89 3.38
N ARG A 175 -11.36 -10.64 2.57
CA ARG A 175 -11.06 -11.47 1.39
C ARG A 175 -10.81 -12.92 1.76
N GLN A 176 -9.98 -13.16 2.79
CA GLN A 176 -9.66 -14.51 3.25
C GLN A 176 -10.89 -15.29 3.74
N ILE A 177 -11.80 -14.65 4.47
CA ILE A 177 -13.05 -15.28 4.92
C ILE A 177 -13.92 -15.70 3.73
N LEU A 178 -13.92 -14.90 2.65
CA LEU A 178 -14.64 -15.21 1.42
C LEU A 178 -13.88 -16.18 0.50
N GLY A 179 -12.65 -16.58 0.87
CA GLY A 179 -11.83 -17.53 0.11
C GLY A 179 -10.95 -16.91 -0.97
N TYR A 180 -10.81 -15.59 -0.99
CA TYR A 180 -9.94 -14.85 -1.91
C TYR A 180 -8.58 -14.55 -1.28
N HIS A 181 -7.54 -14.43 -2.11
CA HIS A 181 -6.17 -14.26 -1.63
C HIS A 181 -5.74 -12.81 -1.50
N ASP A 182 -6.12 -11.96 -2.46
CA ASP A 182 -5.64 -10.58 -2.52
C ASP A 182 -6.58 -9.65 -3.32
N ILE A 183 -6.13 -8.41 -3.54
CA ILE A 183 -6.89 -7.38 -4.26
C ILE A 183 -7.09 -7.68 -5.75
N LEU A 184 -6.26 -8.53 -6.37
CA LEU A 184 -6.44 -8.94 -7.76
C LEU A 184 -7.58 -9.94 -7.89
N ASP A 185 -7.70 -10.84 -6.91
CA ASP A 185 -8.76 -11.85 -6.88
C ASP A 185 -10.11 -11.22 -6.44
N PHE A 186 -10.05 -10.20 -5.56
CA PHE A 186 -11.22 -9.52 -5.03
C PHE A 186 -10.95 -8.00 -4.90
N PRO A 187 -11.14 -7.24 -5.99
CA PRO A 187 -10.87 -5.80 -6.03
C PRO A 187 -11.71 -4.97 -5.05
N ASN A 188 -11.22 -3.78 -4.71
CA ASN A 188 -11.95 -2.78 -3.92
C ASN A 188 -13.05 -2.12 -4.76
N LYS A 189 -14.06 -2.89 -5.13
CA LYS A 189 -15.25 -2.48 -5.89
C LYS A 189 -16.49 -3.06 -5.24
N LEU A 190 -17.59 -2.33 -5.30
CA LEU A 190 -18.87 -2.80 -4.77
C LEU A 190 -19.31 -4.10 -5.46
N ASP A 191 -19.09 -4.20 -6.78
CA ASP A 191 -19.45 -5.36 -7.58
C ASP A 191 -18.73 -6.64 -7.13
N SER A 192 -17.51 -6.53 -6.56
CA SER A 192 -16.79 -7.70 -6.05
C SER A 192 -17.58 -8.43 -4.98
N TRP A 193 -18.29 -7.69 -4.14
CA TRP A 193 -19.14 -8.23 -3.09
C TRP A 193 -20.57 -8.47 -3.55
N SER A 194 -21.18 -7.53 -4.27
CA SER A 194 -22.58 -7.65 -4.66
C SER A 194 -22.84 -8.85 -5.56
N ASN A 195 -21.88 -9.22 -6.42
CA ASN A 195 -21.95 -10.42 -7.28
C ASN A 195 -21.91 -11.75 -6.49
N LEU A 196 -21.55 -11.72 -5.21
CA LEU A 196 -21.59 -12.90 -4.33
C LEU A 196 -22.92 -13.05 -3.59
N LEU A 197 -23.80 -12.05 -3.65
CA LEU A 197 -25.10 -12.12 -3.03
C LEU A 197 -25.96 -13.19 -3.72
N HIS A 198 -26.78 -13.88 -2.93
CA HIS A 198 -27.73 -14.82 -3.51
C HIS A 198 -28.67 -14.07 -4.47
N PRO A 199 -28.98 -14.61 -5.66
CA PRO A 199 -29.80 -13.89 -6.65
C PRO A 199 -31.14 -13.37 -6.10
N GLU A 200 -31.79 -14.09 -5.21
CA GLU A 200 -33.06 -13.69 -4.58
C GLU A 200 -32.90 -12.51 -3.61
N ASP A 201 -31.72 -12.29 -3.06
CA ASP A 201 -31.42 -11.23 -2.11
C ASP A 201 -30.78 -9.99 -2.74
N HIS A 202 -30.18 -10.15 -3.92
CA HIS A 202 -29.35 -9.13 -4.56
C HIS A 202 -30.09 -7.77 -4.64
N ASP A 203 -31.23 -7.74 -5.28
CA ASP A 203 -31.97 -6.48 -5.50
C ASP A 203 -32.45 -5.87 -4.19
N ARG A 204 -32.91 -6.69 -3.26
CA ARG A 204 -33.33 -6.24 -1.94
C ARG A 204 -32.18 -5.60 -1.16
N VAL A 205 -31.02 -6.21 -1.18
CA VAL A 205 -29.83 -5.70 -0.46
C VAL A 205 -29.28 -4.45 -1.11
N MET A 206 -29.21 -4.41 -2.45
CA MET A 206 -28.70 -3.23 -3.18
C MET A 206 -29.63 -2.00 -3.04
N GLN A 207 -30.92 -2.19 -2.76
CA GLN A 207 -31.86 -1.08 -2.49
C GLN A 207 -31.71 -0.51 -1.07
N LEU A 208 -31.02 -1.22 -0.16
CA LEU A 208 -30.82 -0.77 1.22
C LEU A 208 -29.47 -0.06 1.42
N LEU A 209 -28.62 -0.08 0.42
CA LEU A 209 -27.34 0.64 0.39
C LEU A 209 -27.52 2.07 -0.12
#